data_fabbdd981e959e04556dcb3faf0f65f9
#
_entry.id   fabbdd981e959e04556dcb3faf0f65f9
#
_cell.length_a   1.000
_cell.length_b   1.000
_cell.length_c   1.000
_cell.angle_alpha   90.00
_cell.angle_beta   90.00
_cell.angle_gamma   90.00
#
_symmetry.space_group_name_H-M   'P 1'
#
loop_
_entity.id
_entity.type
_entity.pdbx_description
1 polymer ?
#
loop_
_entity_poly.entity_id
_entity_poly.type
_entity_poly.pdbx_seq_one_letter_code
_entity_poly.pdbx_strand_id
1 'polypeptide(L)'
;FKPEYINITDFARIGQKNALAIKVYPVDMPGTIKPKQWGAAGEFHNGGDGNIGLNTTMLMSVGWDFTFNDGIRDRNTGIWKNISLYATDKAVIRHPFIKSELSKPNYDLAKETVSVEVTNPTQRGIKCTVKGEIIGENITFSKDLNLFRGETKEICFTPEEFPQLTIKNPRLWWPIFKGNPELYELKLTVSIDGKVSDETKTRFGIREITSDQNTPDKSRQFYVNGKKLFIRGTNWIPEGMLRTSDERTYAELRYTKQSGINLILSLIHI
;
A
#
# COMPACT_ATOMS: atom_id res chain seq x y z
N PHE A 1 6.38 -2.80 -6.63
CA PHE A 1 7.05 -3.79 -5.77
C PHE A 1 6.05 -4.42 -4.82
N LYS A 2 5.73 -5.67 -5.04
CA LYS A 2 4.77 -6.43 -4.21
C LYS A 2 5.54 -7.02 -3.03
N PRO A 3 5.07 -6.85 -1.78
CA PRO A 3 5.65 -7.58 -0.65
C PRO A 3 5.37 -9.08 -0.81
N GLU A 4 6.36 -9.90 -0.47
CA GLU A 4 6.24 -11.35 -0.49
C GLU A 4 6.07 -11.84 0.95
N TYR A 5 5.11 -12.74 1.15
CA TYR A 5 4.86 -13.38 2.44
C TYR A 5 5.19 -14.87 2.34
N ILE A 6 6.17 -15.31 3.11
CA ILE A 6 6.62 -16.69 3.12
C ILE A 6 6.26 -17.32 4.45
N ASN A 7 5.46 -18.39 4.43
CA ASN A 7 5.17 -19.16 5.61
C ASN A 7 6.36 -20.06 5.95
N ILE A 8 6.96 -19.83 7.10
CA ILE A 8 8.12 -20.59 7.59
C ILE A 8 7.80 -21.47 8.79
N THR A 9 6.53 -21.64 9.13
CA THR A 9 6.08 -22.34 10.35
C THR A 9 6.70 -23.73 10.49
N ASP A 10 6.75 -24.49 9.40
CA ASP A 10 7.28 -25.87 9.41
C ASP A 10 8.81 -25.93 9.56
N PHE A 11 9.51 -24.83 9.36
CA PHE A 11 10.96 -24.75 9.42
C PHE A 11 11.45 -24.04 10.69
N ALA A 12 10.61 -23.19 11.28
CA ALA A 12 10.98 -22.39 12.44
C ALA A 12 11.07 -23.24 13.71
N ARG A 13 12.17 -23.12 14.43
CA ARG A 13 12.38 -23.77 15.73
C ARG A 13 12.12 -22.76 16.84
N ILE A 14 10.94 -22.84 17.44
CA ILE A 14 10.52 -21.92 18.51
C ILE A 14 11.43 -22.09 19.73
N GLY A 15 11.86 -20.96 20.32
CA GLY A 15 12.75 -20.94 21.47
C GLY A 15 14.23 -21.29 21.19
N GLN A 16 14.60 -21.41 19.91
CA GLN A 16 15.96 -21.68 19.47
C GLN A 16 16.48 -20.63 18.50
N LYS A 17 17.78 -20.63 18.26
CA LYS A 17 18.37 -19.84 17.19
C LYS A 17 17.96 -20.43 15.83
N ASN A 18 17.46 -19.58 14.97
CA ASN A 18 17.17 -19.87 13.57
C ASN A 18 18.08 -19.03 12.69
N ALA A 19 18.42 -19.52 11.51
CA ALA A 19 19.17 -18.79 10.50
C ALA A 19 18.30 -18.64 9.24
N LEU A 20 18.28 -17.44 8.68
CA LEU A 20 17.66 -17.15 7.39
C LEU A 20 18.78 -16.90 6.38
N ALA A 21 18.80 -17.66 5.30
CA ALA A 21 19.66 -17.43 4.16
C ALA A 21 18.84 -17.05 2.95
N ILE A 22 19.20 -15.93 2.31
CA ILE A 22 18.51 -15.45 1.13
C ILE A 22 19.53 -15.38 0.00
N LYS A 23 19.25 -16.13 -1.08
CA LYS A 23 20.05 -16.07 -2.30
C LYS A 23 19.39 -15.12 -3.28
N VAL A 24 20.09 -14.05 -3.62
CA VAL A 24 19.68 -13.11 -4.64
C VAL A 24 20.38 -13.47 -5.95
N TYR A 25 19.60 -13.69 -6.98
CA TYR A 25 20.13 -13.94 -8.32
C TYR A 25 20.25 -12.62 -9.08
N PRO A 26 21.27 -12.48 -9.94
CA PRO A 26 21.33 -11.36 -10.86
C PRO A 26 20.07 -11.25 -11.72
N VAL A 27 19.74 -10.04 -12.17
CA VAL A 27 18.52 -9.76 -12.96
C VAL A 27 18.44 -10.51 -14.29
N ASP A 28 19.55 -10.95 -14.82
CA ASP A 28 19.66 -11.76 -16.04
C ASP A 28 19.66 -13.28 -15.81
N MET A 29 19.46 -13.73 -14.58
CA MET A 29 19.31 -15.16 -14.26
C MET A 29 17.83 -15.54 -14.00
N PRO A 30 17.34 -16.69 -14.49
CA PRO A 30 17.94 -17.54 -15.51
C PRO A 30 17.68 -16.90 -16.88
N GLY A 31 18.63 -16.73 -17.69
CA GLY A 31 18.40 -16.21 -19.02
C GLY A 31 19.67 -15.88 -19.77
N THR A 32 19.50 -15.75 -21.06
CA THR A 32 20.56 -15.28 -21.93
C THR A 32 20.60 -13.77 -21.90
N ILE A 33 21.73 -13.19 -21.61
CA ILE A 33 21.97 -11.75 -21.75
C ILE A 33 21.75 -11.38 -23.21
N LYS A 34 20.80 -10.47 -23.46
CA LYS A 34 20.59 -9.99 -24.81
C LYS A 34 21.80 -9.21 -25.30
N PRO A 35 22.14 -9.33 -26.60
CA PRO A 35 23.21 -8.53 -27.16
C PRO A 35 22.97 -7.05 -26.92
N LYS A 36 24.05 -6.31 -26.73
CA LYS A 36 24.00 -4.86 -26.55
C LYS A 36 23.32 -4.23 -27.76
N GLN A 37 22.31 -3.41 -27.50
CA GLN A 37 21.64 -2.65 -28.53
C GLN A 37 22.33 -1.28 -28.66
N TRP A 38 22.71 -0.95 -29.86
CA TRP A 38 23.25 0.37 -30.20
C TRP A 38 22.12 1.28 -30.65
N GLY A 39 22.11 2.49 -30.15
CA GLY A 39 21.11 3.49 -30.44
C GLY A 39 20.54 4.10 -29.19
N ALA A 40 19.97 5.29 -29.29
CA ALA A 40 19.60 6.13 -28.16
C ALA A 40 18.71 5.45 -27.08
N ALA A 41 17.85 4.55 -27.48
CA ALA A 41 16.98 3.85 -26.55
C ALA A 41 17.63 2.61 -25.90
N GLY A 42 18.68 2.05 -26.50
CA GLY A 42 19.30 0.82 -26.00
C GLY A 42 20.40 1.05 -24.96
N GLU A 43 20.90 2.24 -24.92
CA GLU A 43 22.06 2.58 -24.07
C GLU A 43 21.71 2.80 -22.60
N PHE A 44 20.44 3.02 -22.32
CA PHE A 44 19.96 3.35 -21.00
C PHE A 44 19.36 2.17 -20.23
N HIS A 45 19.59 0.97 -20.70
CA HIS A 45 18.97 -0.18 -20.10
C HIS A 45 19.88 -0.86 -19.09
N ASN A 46 19.31 -1.14 -17.95
CA ASN A 46 19.86 -2.04 -16.95
C ASN A 46 21.30 -1.72 -16.53
N GLY A 47 21.55 -0.48 -16.13
CA GLY A 47 22.86 -0.06 -15.65
C GLY A 47 23.84 0.38 -16.73
N GLY A 48 23.39 0.73 -17.91
CA GLY A 48 24.20 1.35 -18.96
C GLY A 48 25.03 0.38 -19.80
N ASP A 49 24.88 -0.92 -19.62
CA ASP A 49 25.55 -1.95 -20.45
C ASP A 49 24.78 -2.30 -21.72
N GLY A 50 23.59 -1.74 -21.91
CA GLY A 50 22.74 -2.00 -23.05
C GLY A 50 22.03 -3.37 -23.03
N ASN A 51 22.13 -4.12 -21.94
CA ASN A 51 21.50 -5.42 -21.78
C ASN A 51 20.31 -5.35 -20.87
N ILE A 52 19.22 -6.01 -21.23
CA ILE A 52 18.05 -6.18 -20.42
C ILE A 52 17.94 -7.66 -20.03
N GLY A 53 18.06 -7.95 -18.73
CA GLY A 53 17.85 -9.29 -18.21
C GLY A 53 16.37 -9.68 -18.23
N LEU A 54 16.09 -10.98 -18.28
CA LEU A 54 14.72 -11.50 -18.30
C LEU A 54 13.94 -11.21 -17.02
N ASN A 55 14.64 -11.10 -15.89
CA ASN A 55 14.06 -10.88 -14.58
C ASN A 55 14.12 -9.41 -14.13
N THR A 56 14.43 -8.52 -15.05
CA THR A 56 14.53 -7.10 -14.73
C THR A 56 13.14 -6.50 -14.59
N THR A 57 12.87 -5.85 -13.47
CA THR A 57 11.66 -5.05 -13.32
C THR A 57 11.83 -3.71 -14.03
N MET A 58 10.75 -3.17 -14.56
CA MET A 58 10.78 -1.91 -15.28
C MET A 58 11.33 -0.74 -14.48
N LEU A 59 11.09 -0.72 -13.17
CA LEU A 59 11.62 0.31 -12.26
C LEU A 59 13.12 0.22 -12.04
N MET A 60 13.70 -0.95 -12.15
CA MET A 60 15.13 -1.17 -11.92
C MET A 60 15.96 -1.09 -13.19
N SER A 61 15.32 -1.25 -14.34
CA SER A 61 16.02 -1.30 -15.63
C SER A 61 15.84 -0.05 -16.47
N VAL A 62 14.73 0.63 -16.31
CA VAL A 62 14.31 1.77 -17.12
C VAL A 62 13.82 2.84 -16.17
N GLY A 63 14.68 3.32 -15.33
CA GLY A 63 14.35 4.37 -14.39
C GLY A 63 15.26 5.55 -14.57
N TRP A 64 14.81 6.67 -14.13
CA TRP A 64 15.53 7.91 -14.14
C TRP A 64 16.81 7.83 -13.33
N ASP A 65 16.79 7.00 -12.29
CA ASP A 65 17.80 7.05 -11.24
C ASP A 65 18.75 5.86 -11.29
N PHE A 66 18.39 4.83 -12.06
CA PHE A 66 19.14 3.57 -12.06
C PHE A 66 19.93 3.34 -13.35
N THR A 67 19.73 4.19 -14.33
CA THR A 67 20.21 3.98 -15.68
C THR A 67 20.99 5.15 -16.22
N PHE A 68 21.78 5.80 -15.38
CA PHE A 68 22.75 6.77 -15.86
C PHE A 68 23.85 6.04 -16.62
N ASN A 69 24.06 6.48 -17.85
CA ASN A 69 24.98 5.89 -18.80
C ASN A 69 26.39 5.64 -18.27
N ASP A 70 26.84 6.47 -17.41
CA ASP A 70 28.22 6.57 -16.97
C ASP A 70 28.41 6.23 -15.50
N GLY A 71 27.33 6.06 -14.75
CA GLY A 71 27.42 5.95 -13.30
C GLY A 71 27.25 4.55 -12.76
N ILE A 72 26.36 3.74 -13.30
CA ILE A 72 25.98 2.47 -12.70
C ILE A 72 26.07 1.37 -13.73
N ARG A 73 27.19 0.70 -13.77
CA ARG A 73 27.41 -0.47 -14.61
C ARG A 73 26.82 -1.73 -14.02
N ASP A 74 26.75 -1.77 -12.70
CA ASP A 74 26.27 -2.94 -11.98
C ASP A 74 24.75 -2.92 -11.94
N ARG A 75 24.18 -4.06 -12.26
CA ARG A 75 22.76 -4.27 -12.24
C ARG A 75 22.28 -4.25 -10.81
N ASN A 76 21.56 -3.21 -10.44
CA ASN A 76 21.03 -3.07 -9.10
C ASN A 76 20.01 -4.18 -8.83
N THR A 77 20.36 -5.07 -7.94
CA THR A 77 19.50 -6.14 -7.47
C THR A 77 19.74 -6.38 -6.00
N GLY A 78 18.73 -6.88 -5.32
CA GLY A 78 18.87 -7.19 -3.90
C GLY A 78 17.66 -6.80 -3.09
N ILE A 79 17.81 -6.93 -1.80
CA ILE A 79 16.79 -6.59 -0.81
C ILE A 79 17.06 -5.16 -0.36
N TRP A 80 16.16 -4.27 -0.70
CA TRP A 80 16.30 -2.83 -0.42
C TRP A 80 15.33 -2.33 0.66
N LYS A 81 14.38 -3.16 1.09
CA LYS A 81 13.48 -2.90 2.22
C LYS A 81 13.69 -3.92 3.32
N ASN A 82 13.13 -3.63 4.50
CA ASN A 82 13.26 -4.49 5.67
C ASN A 82 12.65 -5.86 5.44
N ILE A 83 13.29 -6.87 6.00
CA ILE A 83 12.72 -8.20 6.18
C ILE A 83 12.15 -8.23 7.58
N SER A 84 10.87 -8.52 7.69
CA SER A 84 10.16 -8.59 8.97
C SER A 84 9.67 -10.00 9.23
N LEU A 85 9.72 -10.41 10.48
CA LEU A 85 9.16 -11.68 10.95
C LEU A 85 7.87 -11.37 11.71
N TYR A 86 6.79 -12.02 11.30
CA TYR A 86 5.50 -11.94 11.97
C TYR A 86 5.14 -13.31 12.56
N ALA A 87 4.65 -13.30 13.78
CA ALA A 87 4.09 -14.48 14.43
C ALA A 87 2.58 -14.27 14.60
N THR A 88 1.80 -15.19 14.07
CA THR A 88 0.34 -15.25 14.22
C THR A 88 -0.06 -16.63 14.73
N ASP A 89 -1.28 -16.79 15.21
CA ASP A 89 -1.83 -18.12 15.45
C ASP A 89 -2.47 -18.67 14.15
N LYS A 90 -3.57 -19.37 14.21
CA LYS A 90 -4.17 -20.18 13.12
C LYS A 90 -4.90 -19.39 12.05
N ALA A 91 -5.20 -18.11 12.25
CA ALA A 91 -5.84 -17.25 11.26
C ALA A 91 -5.05 -15.97 11.09
N VAL A 92 -4.96 -15.47 9.86
CA VAL A 92 -4.14 -14.32 9.48
C VAL A 92 -5.00 -13.29 8.77
N ILE A 93 -4.85 -12.01 9.12
CA ILE A 93 -5.53 -10.87 8.47
C ILE A 93 -4.53 -10.13 7.58
N ARG A 94 -4.96 -9.83 6.34
CA ARG A 94 -4.17 -9.04 5.38
C ARG A 94 -5.05 -8.08 4.59
N HIS A 95 -4.42 -7.06 4.03
CA HIS A 95 -5.00 -6.14 3.06
C HIS A 95 -6.30 -5.47 3.51
N PRO A 96 -6.33 -4.83 4.71
CA PRO A 96 -7.50 -4.04 5.11
C PRO A 96 -7.70 -2.88 4.13
N PHE A 97 -8.92 -2.74 3.64
CA PHE A 97 -9.31 -1.66 2.74
C PHE A 97 -10.62 -1.02 3.20
N ILE A 98 -10.66 0.30 3.20
CA ILE A 98 -11.84 1.08 3.57
C ILE A 98 -12.25 1.95 2.39
N LYS A 99 -13.52 1.82 2.00
CA LYS A 99 -14.15 2.66 0.99
C LYS A 99 -15.19 3.54 1.66
N SER A 100 -15.06 4.85 1.47
CA SER A 100 -16.03 5.84 1.95
C SER A 100 -16.93 6.32 0.81
N GLU A 101 -18.24 6.38 1.07
CA GLU A 101 -19.22 7.01 0.20
C GLU A 101 -19.92 8.14 0.96
N LEU A 102 -19.81 9.35 0.43
CA LEU A 102 -20.33 10.55 1.08
C LEU A 102 -21.67 10.98 0.50
N SER A 103 -22.59 11.41 1.38
CA SER A 103 -23.88 12.00 0.97
C SER A 103 -23.66 13.34 0.27
N LYS A 104 -24.40 13.60 -0.79
CA LYS A 104 -24.39 14.86 -1.54
C LYS A 104 -25.71 15.62 -1.33
N PRO A 105 -25.68 16.94 -1.32
CA PRO A 105 -24.53 17.83 -1.51
C PRO A 105 -23.80 18.20 -0.20
N ASN A 106 -24.31 17.78 0.96
CA ASN A 106 -23.91 18.32 2.26
C ASN A 106 -22.70 17.63 2.89
N TYR A 107 -22.40 16.39 2.46
CA TYR A 107 -21.31 15.57 3.01
C TYR A 107 -21.43 15.32 4.53
N ASP A 108 -22.66 15.27 5.02
CA ASP A 108 -23.02 15.08 6.43
C ASP A 108 -23.16 13.62 6.86
N LEU A 109 -23.14 12.70 5.88
CA LEU A 109 -23.14 11.26 6.10
C LEU A 109 -22.01 10.61 5.32
N ALA A 110 -21.30 9.69 5.98
CA ALA A 110 -20.31 8.81 5.35
C ALA A 110 -20.71 7.35 5.55
N LYS A 111 -20.82 6.59 4.48
CA LYS A 111 -21.04 5.16 4.46
C LYS A 111 -19.71 4.46 4.25
N GLU A 112 -19.26 3.73 5.26
CA GLU A 112 -17.98 3.04 5.22
C GLU A 112 -18.18 1.56 4.89
N THR A 113 -17.51 1.09 3.84
CA THR A 113 -17.39 -0.35 3.55
C THR A 113 -15.96 -0.78 3.89
N VAL A 114 -15.83 -1.77 4.75
CA VAL A 114 -14.55 -2.33 5.15
C VAL A 114 -14.38 -3.71 4.54
N SER A 115 -13.32 -3.93 3.78
CA SER A 115 -12.95 -5.25 3.29
C SER A 115 -11.59 -5.70 3.85
N VAL A 116 -11.42 -7.01 3.96
CA VAL A 116 -10.20 -7.61 4.49
C VAL A 116 -10.07 -9.07 4.03
N GLU A 117 -8.85 -9.49 3.76
CA GLU A 117 -8.55 -10.89 3.49
C GLU A 117 -8.24 -11.63 4.80
N VAL A 118 -8.85 -12.81 4.98
CA VAL A 118 -8.59 -13.70 6.10
C VAL A 118 -8.13 -15.05 5.56
N THR A 119 -6.97 -15.47 6.02
CA THR A 119 -6.32 -16.71 5.56
C THR A 119 -6.24 -17.72 6.70
N ASN A 120 -6.56 -18.97 6.40
CA ASN A 120 -6.28 -20.13 7.24
C ASN A 120 -5.02 -20.85 6.73
N PRO A 121 -3.83 -20.61 7.27
CA PRO A 121 -2.60 -21.28 6.83
C PRO A 121 -2.48 -22.72 7.34
N THR A 122 -3.42 -23.21 8.14
CA THR A 122 -3.33 -24.53 8.77
C THR A 122 -3.80 -25.66 7.84
N GLN A 123 -3.49 -26.88 8.23
CA GLN A 123 -3.90 -28.10 7.48
C GLN A 123 -5.32 -28.58 7.84
N ARG A 124 -6.08 -27.83 8.65
CA ARG A 124 -7.43 -28.17 9.08
C ARG A 124 -8.37 -26.99 8.87
N GLY A 125 -9.67 -27.25 8.73
CA GLY A 125 -10.69 -26.20 8.77
C GLY A 125 -10.70 -25.51 10.14
N ILE A 126 -10.99 -24.21 10.15
CA ILE A 126 -11.13 -23.40 11.36
C ILE A 126 -12.41 -22.60 11.34
N LYS A 127 -12.97 -22.37 12.52
CA LYS A 127 -14.00 -21.37 12.75
C LYS A 127 -13.35 -20.16 13.45
N CYS A 128 -13.55 -18.97 12.95
CA CYS A 128 -12.98 -17.75 13.51
C CYS A 128 -13.99 -16.60 13.47
N THR A 129 -13.76 -15.61 14.32
CA THR A 129 -14.54 -14.36 14.34
C THR A 129 -13.63 -13.22 13.96
N VAL A 130 -14.03 -12.42 12.96
CA VAL A 130 -13.36 -11.16 12.61
C VAL A 130 -14.14 -10.01 13.21
N LYS A 131 -13.47 -9.20 14.03
CA LYS A 131 -14.02 -8.00 14.65
C LYS A 131 -13.30 -6.77 14.12
N GLY A 132 -14.06 -5.74 13.76
CA GLY A 132 -13.58 -4.40 13.45
C GLY A 132 -14.00 -3.39 14.52
N GLU A 133 -13.13 -2.39 14.72
CA GLU A 133 -13.38 -1.27 15.61
C GLU A 133 -12.78 0.01 15.00
N ILE A 134 -13.58 1.05 14.82
CA ILE A 134 -13.08 2.39 14.52
C ILE A 134 -12.77 3.05 15.87
N ILE A 135 -11.48 3.17 16.17
CA ILE A 135 -11.00 3.57 17.49
C ILE A 135 -11.45 5.01 17.79
N GLY A 136 -12.02 5.21 18.97
CA GLY A 136 -12.51 6.50 19.42
C GLY A 136 -13.88 6.92 18.93
N GLU A 137 -14.51 6.15 18.04
CA GLU A 137 -15.83 6.47 17.47
C GLU A 137 -16.97 5.60 18.01
N ASN A 138 -16.70 4.66 18.93
CA ASN A 138 -17.65 3.68 19.46
C ASN A 138 -18.33 2.83 18.38
N ILE A 139 -17.65 2.61 17.25
CA ILE A 139 -18.12 1.82 16.12
C ILE A 139 -17.44 0.46 16.15
N THR A 140 -18.21 -0.60 16.32
CA THR A 140 -17.71 -1.98 16.28
C THR A 140 -18.62 -2.85 15.43
N PHE A 141 -18.03 -3.82 14.75
CA PHE A 141 -18.74 -4.80 13.91
C PHE A 141 -17.98 -6.12 13.90
N SER A 142 -18.69 -7.23 13.62
CA SER A 142 -18.04 -8.54 13.61
C SER A 142 -18.79 -9.54 12.73
N LYS A 143 -18.05 -10.50 12.18
CA LYS A 143 -18.56 -11.66 11.43
C LYS A 143 -17.86 -12.94 11.84
N ASP A 144 -18.62 -14.01 11.93
CA ASP A 144 -18.12 -15.36 12.05
C ASP A 144 -17.82 -15.95 10.68
N LEU A 145 -16.73 -16.68 10.57
CA LEU A 145 -16.25 -17.31 9.35
C LEU A 145 -15.89 -18.77 9.59
N ASN A 146 -16.20 -19.59 8.59
CA ASN A 146 -15.63 -20.91 8.46
C ASN A 146 -14.64 -20.87 7.28
N LEU A 147 -13.41 -21.26 7.51
CA LEU A 147 -12.36 -21.33 6.51
C LEU A 147 -11.86 -22.74 6.37
N PHE A 148 -11.82 -23.25 5.14
CA PHE A 148 -11.20 -24.53 4.85
C PHE A 148 -9.67 -24.42 5.03
N ARG A 149 -9.04 -25.58 5.02
CA ARG A 149 -7.57 -25.69 5.04
C ARG A 149 -6.95 -24.90 3.87
N GLY A 150 -6.00 -24.02 4.17
CA GLY A 150 -5.29 -23.21 3.18
C GLY A 150 -6.15 -22.14 2.47
N GLU A 151 -7.41 -21.94 2.90
CA GLU A 151 -8.32 -20.98 2.28
C GLU A 151 -7.95 -19.55 2.65
N THR A 152 -7.98 -18.67 1.64
CA THR A 152 -8.02 -17.22 1.81
C THR A 152 -9.36 -16.72 1.33
N LYS A 153 -10.06 -15.95 2.17
CA LYS A 153 -11.37 -15.39 1.87
C LYS A 153 -11.37 -13.90 2.13
N GLU A 154 -11.81 -13.14 1.12
CA GLU A 154 -12.13 -11.74 1.32
C GLU A 154 -13.52 -11.62 1.96
N ILE A 155 -13.62 -10.81 2.99
CA ILE A 155 -14.87 -10.46 3.65
C ILE A 155 -15.11 -8.97 3.63
N CYS A 156 -16.37 -8.59 3.51
CA CYS A 156 -16.80 -7.20 3.52
C CYS A 156 -17.77 -6.98 4.69
N PHE A 157 -17.63 -5.82 5.32
CA PHE A 157 -18.58 -5.25 6.27
C PHE A 157 -19.17 -4.01 5.63
N THR A 158 -20.49 -4.01 5.44
CA THR A 158 -21.19 -2.93 4.74
C THR A 158 -22.16 -2.20 5.68
N PRO A 159 -22.53 -0.95 5.39
CA PRO A 159 -23.50 -0.21 6.18
C PRO A 159 -24.90 -0.85 6.21
N GLU A 160 -25.25 -1.64 5.20
CA GLU A 160 -26.52 -2.37 5.14
C GLU A 160 -26.59 -3.49 6.20
N GLU A 161 -25.45 -4.16 6.44
CA GLU A 161 -25.37 -5.20 7.47
C GLU A 161 -25.02 -4.62 8.85
N PHE A 162 -24.25 -3.52 8.88
CA PHE A 162 -23.75 -2.84 10.08
C PHE A 162 -24.08 -1.35 10.02
N PRO A 163 -25.31 -0.93 10.38
CA PRO A 163 -25.73 0.48 10.26
C PRO A 163 -24.82 1.50 10.94
N GLN A 164 -24.08 1.07 11.98
CA GLN A 164 -23.09 1.91 12.67
C GLN A 164 -21.90 2.31 11.79
N LEU A 165 -21.69 1.65 10.63
CA LEU A 165 -20.74 2.08 9.60
C LEU A 165 -21.24 3.29 8.80
N THR A 166 -22.45 3.80 9.09
CA THR A 166 -22.90 5.10 8.62
C THR A 166 -22.59 6.17 9.65
N ILE A 167 -21.54 6.93 9.39
CA ILE A 167 -21.04 7.98 10.29
C ILE A 167 -21.74 9.30 9.98
N LYS A 168 -22.34 9.90 11.00
CA LYS A 168 -22.99 11.22 10.92
C LYS A 168 -21.98 12.33 11.21
N ASN A 169 -22.05 13.40 10.42
CA ASN A 169 -21.14 14.56 10.51
C ASN A 169 -19.65 14.12 10.60
N PRO A 170 -19.17 13.36 9.61
CA PRO A 170 -17.81 12.81 9.67
C PRO A 170 -16.77 13.93 9.68
N ARG A 171 -15.65 13.70 10.35
CA ARG A 171 -14.45 14.54 10.22
C ARG A 171 -13.83 14.27 8.85
N LEU A 172 -14.06 15.18 7.90
CA LEU A 172 -13.59 14.99 6.53
C LEU A 172 -12.09 15.26 6.43
N TRP A 173 -11.40 14.43 5.68
CA TRP A 173 -10.02 14.67 5.30
C TRP A 173 -9.93 15.76 4.21
N TRP A 174 -9.03 16.70 4.39
CA TRP A 174 -8.78 17.77 3.43
C TRP A 174 -7.29 17.86 3.07
N PRO A 175 -6.97 18.19 1.81
CA PRO A 175 -5.60 18.53 1.45
C PRO A 175 -5.19 19.88 2.02
N ILE A 176 -3.88 20.14 2.01
CA ILE A 176 -3.31 21.42 2.45
C ILE A 176 -4.06 22.63 1.82
N PHE A 177 -4.31 23.67 2.62
CA PHE A 177 -5.06 24.90 2.30
C PHE A 177 -6.58 24.72 2.11
N LYS A 178 -7.13 23.55 2.32
CA LYS A 178 -8.58 23.32 2.29
C LYS A 178 -9.17 22.93 3.65
N GLY A 179 -8.34 22.48 4.56
CA GLY A 179 -8.72 22.05 5.90
C GLY A 179 -7.67 21.15 6.54
N ASN A 180 -8.08 20.38 7.52
CA ASN A 180 -7.21 19.44 8.22
C ASN A 180 -7.23 18.06 7.56
N PRO A 181 -6.12 17.34 7.53
CA PRO A 181 -6.05 15.97 7.06
C PRO A 181 -6.52 15.01 8.16
N GLU A 182 -7.81 15.08 8.51
CA GLU A 182 -8.41 14.25 9.56
C GLU A 182 -8.32 12.77 9.21
N LEU A 183 -7.88 11.97 10.18
CA LEU A 183 -7.74 10.54 10.02
C LEU A 183 -8.49 9.80 11.13
N TYR A 184 -9.06 8.67 10.75
CA TYR A 184 -9.60 7.64 11.62
C TYR A 184 -8.62 6.49 11.72
N GLU A 185 -8.72 5.69 12.76
CA GLU A 185 -7.96 4.46 12.92
C GLU A 185 -8.90 3.26 13.01
N LEU A 186 -8.74 2.32 12.08
CA LEU A 186 -9.43 1.05 12.08
C LEU A 186 -8.51 -0.03 12.68
N LYS A 187 -9.02 -0.75 13.68
CA LYS A 187 -8.44 -1.97 14.19
C LYS A 187 -9.26 -3.16 13.74
N LEU A 188 -8.63 -4.16 13.13
CA LEU A 188 -9.22 -5.45 12.80
C LEU A 188 -8.52 -6.55 13.58
N THR A 189 -9.32 -7.46 14.12
CA THR A 189 -8.83 -8.58 14.93
C THR A 189 -9.52 -9.85 14.45
N VAL A 190 -8.77 -10.92 14.23
CA VAL A 190 -9.33 -12.26 14.06
C VAL A 190 -9.07 -13.09 15.30
N SER A 191 -10.10 -13.76 15.79
CA SER A 191 -10.03 -14.62 16.98
C SER A 191 -10.57 -16.01 16.70
N ILE A 192 -10.01 -17.00 17.41
CA ILE A 192 -10.43 -18.39 17.40
C ILE A 192 -10.68 -18.79 18.86
N ASP A 193 -11.85 -19.31 19.15
CA ASP A 193 -12.25 -19.69 20.52
C ASP A 193 -12.01 -18.57 21.56
N GLY A 194 -12.28 -17.32 21.16
CA GLY A 194 -12.10 -16.15 22.01
C GLY A 194 -10.63 -15.66 22.16
N LYS A 195 -9.66 -16.36 21.60
CA LYS A 195 -8.24 -15.94 21.60
C LYS A 195 -7.90 -15.22 20.32
N VAL A 196 -7.21 -14.09 20.44
CA VAL A 196 -6.71 -13.34 19.29
C VAL A 196 -5.66 -14.16 18.56
N SER A 197 -5.89 -14.35 17.25
CA SER A 197 -4.96 -15.04 16.35
C SER A 197 -4.07 -14.05 15.60
N ASP A 198 -4.66 -12.96 15.11
CA ASP A 198 -3.93 -11.89 14.44
C ASP A 198 -4.69 -10.56 14.58
N GLU A 199 -3.97 -9.45 14.50
CA GLU A 199 -4.56 -8.12 14.47
C GLU A 199 -3.82 -7.18 13.53
N THR A 200 -4.54 -6.22 13.00
CA THR A 200 -3.96 -5.15 12.18
C THR A 200 -4.63 -3.82 12.48
N LYS A 201 -3.88 -2.74 12.29
CA LYS A 201 -4.38 -1.39 12.38
C LYS A 201 -4.05 -0.61 11.12
N THR A 202 -4.98 0.18 10.67
CA THR A 202 -4.78 1.06 9.53
C THR A 202 -5.46 2.41 9.74
N ARG A 203 -4.86 3.47 9.22
CA ARG A 203 -5.46 4.81 9.25
C ARG A 203 -6.10 5.09 7.91
N PHE A 204 -7.25 5.76 7.92
CA PHE A 204 -7.96 6.17 6.72
C PHE A 204 -8.56 7.57 6.88
N GLY A 205 -8.72 8.27 5.77
CA GLY A 205 -9.37 9.58 5.73
C GLY A 205 -10.68 9.49 4.95
N ILE A 206 -11.74 10.01 5.54
CA ILE A 206 -13.06 10.08 4.89
C ILE A 206 -13.05 11.26 3.91
N ARG A 207 -13.08 10.97 2.62
CA ARG A 207 -13.06 11.99 1.55
C ARG A 207 -13.68 11.45 0.27
N GLU A 208 -14.14 12.38 -0.56
CA GLU A 208 -14.47 12.14 -1.96
C GLU A 208 -13.53 12.95 -2.85
N ILE A 209 -12.96 12.33 -3.87
CA ILE A 209 -12.20 13.02 -4.91
C ILE A 209 -12.90 12.79 -6.25
N THR A 210 -13.28 13.87 -6.91
CA THR A 210 -13.92 13.82 -8.21
C THR A 210 -13.23 14.76 -9.19
N SER A 211 -13.49 14.55 -10.47
CA SER A 211 -13.03 15.48 -11.52
C SER A 211 -14.01 15.50 -12.67
N ASP A 212 -14.08 16.63 -13.36
CA ASP A 212 -14.83 16.78 -14.60
C ASP A 212 -14.07 17.66 -15.60
N GLN A 213 -14.64 17.85 -16.79
CA GLN A 213 -14.15 18.74 -17.85
C GLN A 213 -15.18 19.81 -18.22
N ASN A 214 -16.01 20.24 -17.26
CA ASN A 214 -17.03 21.28 -17.45
C ASN A 214 -16.45 22.69 -17.36
N THR A 215 -15.25 22.86 -17.91
CA THR A 215 -14.56 24.15 -18.04
C THR A 215 -14.67 24.68 -19.45
N PRO A 216 -14.56 26.00 -19.70
CA PRO A 216 -14.66 26.57 -21.02
C PRO A 216 -13.65 26.01 -22.03
N ASP A 217 -12.45 25.73 -21.57
CA ASP A 217 -11.33 25.18 -22.35
C ASP A 217 -11.23 23.66 -22.32
N LYS A 218 -12.23 22.99 -21.71
CA LYS A 218 -12.24 21.52 -21.52
C LYS A 218 -11.07 20.99 -20.68
N SER A 219 -10.41 21.83 -19.92
CA SER A 219 -9.41 21.40 -18.95
C SER A 219 -10.05 20.59 -17.80
N ARG A 220 -9.28 19.73 -17.17
CA ARG A 220 -9.79 18.90 -16.06
C ARG A 220 -9.80 19.67 -14.76
N GLN A 221 -10.98 19.84 -14.19
CA GLN A 221 -11.19 20.42 -12.87
C GLN A 221 -11.29 19.31 -11.81
N PHE A 222 -10.54 19.46 -10.73
CA PHE A 222 -10.60 18.54 -9.59
C PHE A 222 -11.40 19.13 -8.42
N TYR A 223 -12.01 18.20 -7.66
CA TYR A 223 -12.78 18.53 -6.46
C TYR A 223 -12.39 17.59 -5.33
N VAL A 224 -12.34 18.11 -4.12
CA VAL A 224 -12.24 17.33 -2.89
C VAL A 224 -13.43 17.71 -2.02
N ASN A 225 -14.23 16.72 -1.62
CA ASN A 225 -15.47 16.90 -0.86
C ASN A 225 -16.34 18.02 -1.47
N GLY A 226 -16.53 17.96 -2.79
CA GLY A 226 -17.31 18.93 -3.56
C GLY A 226 -16.70 20.31 -3.74
N LYS A 227 -15.56 20.61 -3.14
CA LYS A 227 -14.90 21.93 -3.31
C LYS A 227 -13.81 21.86 -4.36
N LYS A 228 -13.84 22.83 -5.27
CA LYS A 228 -12.81 22.95 -6.33
C LYS A 228 -11.41 22.99 -5.73
N LEU A 229 -10.51 22.22 -6.32
CA LEU A 229 -9.11 22.19 -5.96
C LEU A 229 -8.25 22.60 -7.17
N PHE A 230 -7.46 23.65 -7.00
CA PHE A 230 -6.40 23.97 -7.94
C PHE A 230 -5.18 23.10 -7.59
N ILE A 231 -4.75 22.26 -8.54
CA ILE A 231 -3.61 21.39 -8.38
C ILE A 231 -2.33 22.19 -8.51
N ARG A 232 -1.53 22.20 -7.45
CA ARG A 232 -0.12 22.61 -7.45
C ARG A 232 0.69 21.38 -7.19
N GLY A 233 1.09 20.72 -8.28
CA GLY A 233 1.74 19.43 -8.23
C GLY A 233 3.21 19.49 -8.56
N THR A 234 3.94 18.48 -8.09
CA THR A 234 5.31 18.20 -8.48
C THR A 234 5.53 16.70 -8.62
N ASN A 235 6.52 16.33 -9.39
CA ASN A 235 7.04 14.98 -9.39
C ASN A 235 8.00 14.82 -8.21
N TRP A 236 7.93 13.70 -7.53
CA TRP A 236 8.88 13.32 -6.51
C TRP A 236 9.61 12.06 -6.92
N ILE A 237 10.90 12.20 -7.12
CA ILE A 237 11.79 11.11 -7.47
C ILE A 237 12.66 10.87 -6.24
N PRO A 238 12.51 9.75 -5.54
CA PRO A 238 13.40 9.42 -4.43
C PRO A 238 14.82 9.25 -4.90
N GLU A 239 15.76 9.27 -3.96
CA GLU A 239 17.17 9.11 -4.26
C GLU A 239 17.45 7.85 -5.09
N GLY A 240 18.22 8.02 -6.17
CA GLY A 240 18.47 7.01 -7.17
C GLY A 240 19.16 5.74 -6.69
N MET A 241 19.88 5.82 -5.59
CA MET A 241 20.54 4.67 -4.98
C MET A 241 19.64 3.93 -3.98
N LEU A 242 18.35 4.28 -3.91
CA LEU A 242 17.37 3.73 -2.95
C LEU A 242 17.82 3.84 -1.47
N ARG A 243 18.71 4.75 -1.18
CA ARG A 243 19.15 5.06 0.19
C ARG A 243 18.17 6.03 0.83
N THR A 244 16.94 5.60 1.01
CA THR A 244 15.92 6.41 1.66
C THR A 244 15.98 6.20 3.16
N SER A 245 15.88 7.29 3.93
CA SER A 245 15.58 7.22 5.36
C SER A 245 14.25 7.92 5.64
N ASP A 246 13.60 7.55 6.73
CA ASP A 246 12.35 8.16 7.14
C ASP A 246 12.54 9.66 7.43
N GLU A 247 13.68 10.04 8.03
CA GLU A 247 14.01 11.43 8.33
C GLU A 247 14.14 12.27 7.06
N ARG A 248 14.80 11.74 6.05
CA ARG A 248 14.94 12.43 4.76
C ARG A 248 13.61 12.56 4.05
N THR A 249 12.86 11.47 3.96
CA THR A 249 11.51 11.46 3.39
C THR A 249 10.60 12.47 4.09
N TYR A 250 10.63 12.51 5.42
CA TYR A 250 9.88 13.49 6.20
C TYR A 250 10.31 14.93 5.89
N ALA A 251 11.61 15.19 5.79
CA ALA A 251 12.12 16.52 5.46
C ALA A 251 11.68 16.99 4.08
N GLU A 252 11.79 16.12 3.07
CA GLU A 252 11.37 16.42 1.69
C GLU A 252 9.86 16.70 1.61
N LEU A 253 9.03 15.89 2.26
CA LEU A 253 7.58 16.09 2.33
C LEU A 253 7.22 17.38 3.07
N ARG A 254 7.96 17.71 4.12
CA ARG A 254 7.78 18.96 4.88
C ARG A 254 8.11 20.17 4.01
N TYR A 255 9.21 20.17 3.27
CA TYR A 255 9.55 21.25 2.33
C TYR A 255 8.50 21.37 1.22
N THR A 256 8.06 20.26 0.66
CA THR A 256 6.99 20.23 -0.34
C THR A 256 5.72 20.89 0.18
N LYS A 257 5.32 20.54 1.42
CA LYS A 257 4.18 21.18 2.09
C LYS A 257 4.39 22.68 2.29
N GLN A 258 5.57 23.09 2.75
CA GLN A 258 5.90 24.51 3.00
C GLN A 258 5.94 25.34 1.69
N SER A 259 6.30 24.70 0.57
CA SER A 259 6.25 25.33 -0.74
C SER A 259 4.84 25.49 -1.32
N GLY A 260 3.81 25.05 -0.60
CA GLY A 260 2.43 25.17 -1.02
C GLY A 260 2.00 24.16 -2.08
N ILE A 261 2.72 23.09 -2.25
CA ILE A 261 2.41 21.99 -3.15
C ILE A 261 1.38 21.08 -2.48
N ASN A 262 0.29 20.77 -3.17
CA ASN A 262 -0.81 19.98 -2.67
C ASN A 262 -1.00 18.63 -3.36
N LEU A 263 -0.15 18.32 -4.35
CA LEU A 263 -0.13 17.03 -5.02
C LEU A 263 1.31 16.62 -5.28
N ILE A 264 1.64 15.40 -4.98
CA ILE A 264 2.92 14.78 -5.31
C ILE A 264 2.64 13.57 -6.21
N LEU A 265 3.28 13.52 -7.37
CA LEU A 265 3.34 12.33 -8.19
C LEU A 265 4.65 11.61 -7.92
N SER A 266 4.56 10.48 -7.22
CA SER A 266 5.71 9.62 -6.99
C SER A 266 5.74 8.48 -8.00
N LEU A 267 6.86 8.29 -8.67
CA LEU A 267 7.01 7.21 -9.66
C LEU A 267 7.40 5.87 -9.04
N ILE A 268 7.75 5.83 -7.76
CA ILE A 268 8.27 4.62 -7.09
C ILE A 268 7.27 4.04 -6.07
N HIS A 269 6.31 4.83 -5.60
CA HIS A 269 5.35 4.41 -4.56
C HIS A 269 3.97 4.05 -5.10
N ILE A 270 3.85 3.88 -6.41
CA ILE A 270 2.60 3.49 -7.08
C ILE A 270 2.49 1.97 -7.07
#